data_99bcce8a01610a57db7bdbd3c286c4a5
#
_entry.id   99bcce8a01610a57db7bdbd3c286c4a5
#
_cell.length_a   1.000
_cell.length_b   1.000
_cell.length_c   1.000
_cell.angle_alpha   90.00
_cell.angle_beta   90.00
_cell.angle_gamma   90.00
#
_symmetry.space_group_name_H-M   'P 1'
#
loop_
_entity.id
_entity.type
_entity.pdbx_description
1 polymer ?
#
loop_
_entity_poly.entity_id
_entity_poly.type
_entity_poly.pdbx_seq_one_letter_code
_entity_poly.pdbx_strand_id
1 'polypeptide(L)'
;MAEEKTIKFEIATPERVVFKDFILQVSVPTTEGEVTILPKHSPLVSILKPGVLEIKKIDNSVEIISVSGGFLEVLLNKIIVLADTAERAEEIDMERAEEARKRAEESLKDLRDVDATQFANITAQIEKELARTKSVKRWRNLQNR
;
A
#
# COMPACT_ATOMS: atom_id res chain seq x y z
N MET A 1 -5.72 -29.47 1.84
CA MET A 1 -5.53 -28.98 3.22
C MET A 1 -4.64 -27.78 3.28
N ALA A 2 -3.38 -27.83 2.82
CA ALA A 2 -2.54 -26.62 2.71
C ALA A 2 -3.15 -25.58 1.75
N GLU A 3 -3.81 -26.03 0.69
CA GLU A 3 -4.47 -25.18 -0.30
C GLU A 3 -5.66 -24.39 0.25
N GLU A 4 -6.32 -24.86 1.30
CA GLU A 4 -7.44 -24.17 1.92
C GLU A 4 -7.02 -23.00 2.83
N LYS A 5 -5.75 -22.94 3.23
CA LYS A 5 -5.21 -21.95 4.16
C LYS A 5 -4.43 -20.82 3.45
N THR A 6 -4.26 -20.93 2.15
CA THR A 6 -3.49 -19.97 1.39
C THR A 6 -4.26 -19.46 0.18
N ILE A 7 -3.89 -18.28 -0.28
CA ILE A 7 -4.48 -17.68 -1.48
C ILE A 7 -3.36 -17.05 -2.30
N LYS A 8 -3.45 -17.15 -3.62
CA LYS A 8 -2.53 -16.46 -4.52
C LYS A 8 -2.69 -14.95 -4.36
N PHE A 9 -1.58 -14.26 -4.22
CA PHE A 9 -1.56 -12.81 -4.15
C PHE A 9 -0.53 -12.23 -5.09
N GLU A 10 -0.91 -11.17 -5.79
CA GLU A 10 -0.03 -10.44 -6.68
C GLU A 10 -0.26 -8.95 -6.52
N ILE A 11 0.82 -8.20 -6.37
CA ILE A 11 0.80 -6.74 -6.44
C ILE A 11 1.75 -6.28 -7.55
N ALA A 12 1.21 -5.50 -8.47
CA ALA A 12 1.93 -4.97 -9.62
C ALA A 12 1.69 -3.47 -9.75
N THR A 13 2.68 -2.80 -10.31
CA THR A 13 2.60 -1.42 -10.78
C THR A 13 2.76 -1.42 -12.30
N PRO A 14 2.54 -0.27 -12.99
CA PRO A 14 2.83 -0.19 -14.42
C PRO A 14 4.27 -0.55 -14.79
N GLU A 15 5.20 -0.45 -13.83
CA GLU A 15 6.62 -0.69 -14.07
C GLU A 15 7.07 -2.11 -13.81
N ARG A 16 6.49 -2.77 -12.79
CA ARG A 16 6.94 -4.10 -12.37
C ARG A 16 5.93 -4.84 -11.50
N VAL A 17 6.13 -6.15 -11.37
CA VAL A 17 5.52 -6.95 -10.31
C VAL A 17 6.35 -6.76 -9.05
N VAL A 18 5.73 -6.27 -7.97
CA VAL A 18 6.40 -5.98 -6.69
C VAL A 18 6.46 -7.21 -5.80
N PHE A 19 5.36 -7.97 -5.77
CA PHE A 19 5.24 -9.17 -4.95
C PHE A 19 4.30 -10.17 -5.65
N LYS A 20 4.63 -11.45 -5.60
CA LYS A 20 3.79 -12.52 -6.13
C LYS A 20 4.10 -13.82 -5.41
N ASP A 21 3.16 -14.32 -4.63
CA ASP A 21 3.31 -15.55 -3.87
C ASP A 21 1.95 -16.03 -3.33
N PHE A 22 1.91 -17.23 -2.77
CA PHE A 22 0.82 -17.68 -1.91
C PHE A 22 0.99 -17.07 -0.52
N ILE A 23 -0.10 -16.60 0.06
CA ILE A 23 -0.10 -15.90 1.35
C ILE A 23 -1.19 -16.46 2.26
N LEU A 24 -1.09 -16.18 3.56
CA LEU A 24 -2.11 -16.53 4.53
C LEU A 24 -3.23 -15.50 4.60
N GLN A 25 -2.88 -14.20 4.54
CA GLN A 25 -3.82 -13.09 4.52
C GLN A 25 -3.14 -11.80 4.09
N VAL A 26 -3.95 -10.81 3.71
CA VAL A 26 -3.47 -9.46 3.42
C VAL A 26 -4.46 -8.42 3.93
N SER A 27 -3.93 -7.36 4.56
CA SER A 27 -4.71 -6.17 4.90
C SER A 27 -4.40 -5.06 3.92
N VAL A 28 -5.43 -4.47 3.33
CA VAL A 28 -5.33 -3.53 2.21
C VAL A 28 -6.06 -2.24 2.56
N PRO A 29 -5.42 -1.06 2.38
CA PRO A 29 -6.10 0.23 2.59
C PRO A 29 -7.00 0.53 1.41
N THR A 30 -8.31 0.65 1.65
CA THR A 30 -9.27 1.04 0.62
C THR A 30 -9.94 2.36 0.97
N THR A 31 -10.60 2.96 -0.01
CA THR A 31 -11.35 4.21 0.20
C THR A 31 -12.50 4.06 1.20
N GLU A 32 -12.96 2.84 1.46
CA GLU A 32 -14.01 2.53 2.43
C GLU A 32 -13.45 2.05 3.78
N GLY A 33 -12.13 2.04 3.95
CA GLY A 33 -11.44 1.58 5.14
C GLY A 33 -10.49 0.43 4.86
N GLU A 34 -9.82 -0.05 5.89
CA GLU A 34 -8.94 -1.20 5.78
C GLU A 34 -9.75 -2.49 5.66
N VAL A 35 -9.39 -3.32 4.69
CA VAL A 35 -10.01 -4.62 4.46
C VAL A 35 -8.96 -5.71 4.64
N THR A 36 -9.24 -6.70 5.48
CA THR A 36 -8.40 -7.89 5.62
C THR A 36 -9.02 -9.05 4.86
N ILE A 37 -8.24 -9.62 3.95
CA ILE A 37 -8.69 -10.68 3.07
C ILE A 37 -8.01 -11.98 3.44
N LEU A 38 -8.82 -12.98 3.78
CA LEU A 38 -8.39 -14.34 4.06
C LEU A 38 -8.74 -15.26 2.88
N PRO A 39 -8.18 -16.48 2.80
CA PRO A 39 -8.59 -17.45 1.80
C PRO A 39 -10.10 -17.69 1.83
N LYS A 40 -10.70 -17.91 0.67
CA LYS A 40 -12.16 -18.09 0.48
C LYS A 40 -12.99 -16.83 0.73
N HIS A 41 -12.36 -15.65 0.75
CA HIS A 41 -13.08 -14.37 0.78
C HIS A 41 -13.99 -14.24 -0.44
N SER A 42 -15.17 -13.66 -0.24
CA SER A 42 -16.10 -13.37 -1.33
C SER A 42 -15.45 -12.43 -2.36
N PRO A 43 -15.75 -12.59 -3.64
CA PRO A 43 -15.25 -11.68 -4.67
C PRO A 43 -15.55 -10.22 -4.36
N LEU A 44 -14.57 -9.36 -4.58
CA LEU A 44 -14.64 -7.94 -4.24
C LEU A 44 -13.78 -7.13 -5.24
N VAL A 45 -14.27 -5.96 -5.61
CA VAL A 45 -13.47 -4.93 -6.30
C VAL A 45 -13.55 -3.67 -5.47
N SER A 46 -12.40 -3.06 -5.20
CA SER A 46 -12.35 -1.83 -4.39
C SER A 46 -11.24 -0.91 -4.89
N ILE A 47 -11.39 0.37 -4.57
CA ILE A 47 -10.40 1.40 -4.87
C ILE A 47 -9.43 1.49 -3.68
N LEU A 48 -8.13 1.46 -3.96
CA LEU A 48 -7.10 1.68 -2.97
C LEU A 48 -6.96 3.16 -2.64
N LYS A 49 -6.70 3.45 -1.38
CA LYS A 49 -6.17 4.76 -0.99
C LYS A 49 -4.69 4.62 -0.64
N PRO A 50 -3.92 5.72 -0.66
CA PRO A 50 -2.55 5.69 -0.18
C PRO A 50 -2.48 5.19 1.26
N GLY A 51 -1.60 4.22 1.52
CA GLY A 51 -1.49 3.63 2.84
C GLY A 51 -0.54 2.44 2.90
N VAL A 52 -0.70 1.68 3.98
CA VAL A 52 0.13 0.53 4.30
C VAL A 52 -0.62 -0.75 3.97
N LEU A 53 0.00 -1.60 3.15
CA LEU A 53 -0.47 -2.93 2.84
C LEU A 53 0.36 -3.93 3.63
N GLU A 54 -0.29 -4.84 4.34
CA GLU A 54 0.34 -5.79 5.24
C GLU A 54 0.01 -7.22 4.82
N ILE A 55 1.05 -7.98 4.45
CA ILE A 55 0.93 -9.35 3.95
C ILE A 55 1.46 -10.31 5.00
N LYS A 56 0.64 -11.27 5.42
CA LYS A 56 1.09 -12.39 6.25
C LYS A 56 1.46 -13.56 5.35
N LYS A 57 2.75 -13.88 5.31
CA LYS A 57 3.28 -14.96 4.47
C LYS A 57 3.08 -16.33 5.11
N ILE A 58 3.33 -17.38 4.33
CA ILE A 58 3.12 -18.77 4.75
C ILE A 58 3.95 -19.14 5.99
N ASP A 59 5.15 -18.58 6.13
CA ASP A 59 6.04 -18.76 7.28
C ASP A 59 5.66 -17.90 8.50
N ASN A 60 4.49 -17.23 8.46
CA ASN A 60 4.00 -16.27 9.45
C ASN A 60 4.79 -14.96 9.54
N SER A 61 5.79 -14.74 8.71
CA SER A 61 6.44 -13.44 8.61
C SER A 61 5.51 -12.44 7.93
N VAL A 62 5.77 -11.15 8.17
CA VAL A 62 4.95 -10.07 7.66
C VAL A 62 5.76 -9.21 6.70
N GLU A 63 5.24 -9.02 5.50
CA GLU A 63 5.77 -8.09 4.51
C GLU A 63 4.95 -6.81 4.54
N ILE A 64 5.63 -5.66 4.61
CA ILE A 64 4.99 -4.34 4.60
C ILE A 64 5.30 -3.65 3.28
N ILE A 65 4.25 -3.20 2.60
CA ILE A 65 4.36 -2.49 1.31
C ILE A 65 3.60 -1.18 1.41
N SER A 66 4.26 -0.09 1.00
CA SER A 66 3.61 1.22 0.84
C SER A 66 2.96 1.30 -0.54
N VAL A 67 1.68 1.66 -0.58
CA VAL A 67 0.94 1.87 -1.84
C VAL A 67 0.41 3.29 -1.91
N SER A 68 0.31 3.86 -3.11
CA SER A 68 -0.16 5.23 -3.31
C SER A 68 -1.52 5.33 -4.01
N GLY A 69 -2.21 4.23 -4.17
CA GLY A 69 -3.51 4.18 -4.84
C GLY A 69 -3.58 3.03 -5.82
N GLY A 70 -4.69 2.91 -6.52
CA GLY A 70 -4.95 1.85 -7.49
C GLY A 70 -6.21 1.06 -7.20
N PHE A 71 -6.21 -0.23 -7.53
CA PHE A 71 -7.37 -1.10 -7.42
C PHE A 71 -7.02 -2.42 -6.75
N LEU A 72 -7.98 -2.93 -5.98
CA LEU A 72 -7.97 -4.27 -5.41
C LEU A 72 -9.03 -5.10 -6.11
N GLU A 73 -8.66 -6.29 -6.55
CA GLU A 73 -9.59 -7.30 -7.06
C GLU A 73 -9.40 -8.61 -6.30
N VAL A 74 -10.46 -9.07 -5.67
CA VAL A 74 -10.49 -10.36 -4.98
C VAL A 74 -11.33 -11.32 -5.80
N LEU A 75 -10.71 -12.40 -6.26
CA LEU A 75 -11.35 -13.53 -6.94
C LEU A 75 -11.43 -14.71 -5.96
N LEU A 76 -12.13 -15.77 -6.33
CA LEU A 76 -12.28 -16.94 -5.45
C LEU A 76 -10.95 -17.57 -5.02
N ASN A 77 -9.94 -17.52 -5.89
CA ASN A 77 -8.65 -18.20 -5.67
C ASN A 77 -7.44 -17.28 -5.83
N LYS A 78 -7.66 -15.98 -6.01
CA LYS A 78 -6.58 -15.03 -6.29
C LYS A 78 -6.93 -13.62 -5.83
N ILE A 79 -5.95 -12.91 -5.32
CA ILE A 79 -6.04 -11.48 -5.01
C ILE A 79 -5.06 -10.73 -5.91
N ILE A 80 -5.53 -9.70 -6.58
CA ILE A 80 -4.72 -8.85 -7.45
C ILE A 80 -4.80 -7.41 -6.93
N VAL A 81 -3.65 -6.80 -6.72
CA VAL A 81 -3.51 -5.37 -6.44
C VAL A 81 -2.78 -4.73 -7.60
N LEU A 82 -3.44 -3.78 -8.25
CA LEU A 82 -2.84 -2.93 -9.28
C LEU A 82 -2.65 -1.55 -8.69
N ALA A 83 -1.44 -1.27 -8.22
CA ALA A 83 -1.12 -0.04 -7.54
C ALA A 83 -0.49 0.98 -8.49
N ASP A 84 -0.76 2.26 -8.26
CA ASP A 84 -0.08 3.35 -8.99
C ASP A 84 1.41 3.36 -8.67
N THR A 85 1.74 3.27 -7.39
CA THR A 85 3.10 2.98 -6.92
C THR A 85 3.04 2.00 -5.76
N ALA A 86 4.06 1.15 -5.65
CA ALA A 86 4.21 0.22 -4.54
C ALA A 86 5.69 0.01 -4.24
N GLU A 87 6.05 0.08 -2.96
CA GLU A 87 7.42 -0.08 -2.49
C GLU A 87 7.44 -0.93 -1.22
N ARG A 88 8.39 -1.86 -1.13
CA ARG A 88 8.62 -2.60 0.12
C ARG A 88 9.17 -1.63 1.17
N ALA A 89 8.67 -1.73 2.40
CA ALA A 89 9.08 -0.81 3.48
C ALA A 89 10.60 -0.83 3.72
N GLU A 90 11.23 -1.99 3.60
CA GLU A 90 12.68 -2.15 3.78
C GLU A 90 13.52 -1.39 2.73
N GLU A 91 12.94 -1.07 1.57
CA GLU A 91 13.59 -0.35 0.48
C GLU A 91 13.39 1.16 0.56
N ILE A 92 12.54 1.64 1.47
CA ILE A 92 12.19 3.07 1.58
C ILE A 92 13.21 3.82 2.41
N ASP A 93 13.74 4.91 1.86
CA ASP A 93 14.57 5.87 2.58
C ASP A 93 13.66 6.84 3.37
N MET A 94 13.66 6.68 4.69
CA MET A 94 12.81 7.44 5.60
C MET A 94 13.09 8.95 5.55
N GLU A 95 14.36 9.34 5.50
CA GLU A 95 14.75 10.76 5.46
C GLU A 95 14.27 11.43 4.18
N ARG A 96 14.45 10.77 3.04
CA ARG A 96 14.00 11.30 1.75
C ARG A 96 12.49 11.41 1.68
N ALA A 97 11.77 10.46 2.26
CA ALA A 97 10.32 10.49 2.32
C ALA A 97 9.81 11.65 3.18
N GLU A 98 10.43 11.89 4.34
CA GLU A 98 10.08 13.03 5.21
C GLU A 98 10.41 14.38 4.57
N GLU A 99 11.55 14.51 3.91
CA GLU A 99 11.92 15.72 3.19
C GLU A 99 10.96 16.00 2.03
N ALA A 100 10.59 14.97 1.25
CA ALA A 100 9.62 15.11 0.17
C ALA A 100 8.25 15.55 0.67
N ARG A 101 7.81 15.00 1.81
CA ARG A 101 6.56 15.41 2.46
C ARG A 101 6.60 16.88 2.89
N LYS A 102 7.68 17.31 3.54
CA LYS A 102 7.85 18.71 3.97
C LYS A 102 7.83 19.67 2.79
N ARG A 103 8.52 19.34 1.71
CA ARG A 103 8.50 20.16 0.48
C ARG A 103 7.10 20.27 -0.11
N ALA A 104 6.35 19.17 -0.14
CA ALA A 104 4.99 19.18 -0.64
C ALA A 104 4.06 20.02 0.26
N GLU A 105 4.20 19.93 1.58
CA GLU A 105 3.42 20.74 2.53
C GLU A 105 3.74 22.23 2.37
N GLU A 106 5.01 22.60 2.19
CA GLU A 106 5.42 23.97 1.91
C GLU A 106 4.85 24.49 0.60
N SER A 107 4.88 23.67 -0.46
CA SER A 107 4.27 24.03 -1.75
C SER A 107 2.77 24.27 -1.63
N LEU A 108 2.09 23.53 -0.78
CA LEU A 108 0.66 23.70 -0.52
C LEU A 108 0.37 25.04 0.16
N LYS A 109 1.22 25.47 1.11
CA LYS A 109 1.09 26.76 1.80
C LYS A 109 1.35 27.95 0.88
N ASP A 110 2.23 27.79 -0.12
CA ASP A 110 2.60 28.84 -1.06
C ASP A 110 1.62 29.01 -2.23
N LEU A 111 0.62 28.14 -2.36
CA LEU A 111 -0.44 28.26 -3.35
C LEU A 111 -1.33 29.46 -3.05
N ARG A 112 -1.19 30.54 -3.83
CA ARG A 112 -1.95 31.77 -3.69
C ARG A 112 -3.25 31.76 -4.50
N ASP A 113 -3.23 31.11 -5.65
CA ASP A 113 -4.41 30.90 -6.50
C ASP A 113 -4.74 29.42 -6.53
N VAL A 114 -5.96 29.06 -6.09
CA VAL A 114 -6.38 27.67 -5.95
C VAL A 114 -6.67 27.07 -7.32
N ASP A 115 -5.64 26.56 -7.99
CA ASP A 115 -5.82 25.58 -9.05
C ASP A 115 -6.16 24.23 -8.42
N ALA A 116 -7.39 23.75 -8.64
CA ALA A 116 -7.86 22.49 -8.08
C ALA A 116 -6.99 21.30 -8.47
N THR A 117 -6.41 21.31 -9.67
CA THR A 117 -5.52 20.25 -10.15
C THR A 117 -4.18 20.26 -9.40
N GLN A 118 -3.58 21.42 -9.20
CA GLN A 118 -2.34 21.54 -8.42
C GLN A 118 -2.55 21.16 -6.96
N PHE A 119 -3.66 21.59 -6.36
CA PHE A 119 -4.03 21.21 -5.00
C PHE A 119 -4.16 19.69 -4.86
N ALA A 120 -4.88 19.04 -5.78
CA ALA A 120 -5.07 17.59 -5.76
C ALA A 120 -3.74 16.84 -5.93
N ASN A 121 -2.86 17.31 -6.82
CA ASN A 121 -1.55 16.68 -7.05
C ASN A 121 -0.64 16.79 -5.83
N ILE A 122 -0.59 17.96 -5.19
CA ILE A 122 0.22 18.17 -3.99
C ILE A 122 -0.32 17.33 -2.83
N THR A 123 -1.64 17.29 -2.64
CA THR A 123 -2.28 16.48 -1.61
C THR A 123 -1.99 15.00 -1.81
N ALA A 124 -2.09 14.50 -3.04
CA ALA A 124 -1.75 13.11 -3.38
C ALA A 124 -0.29 12.79 -3.06
N GLN A 125 0.62 13.72 -3.34
CA GLN A 125 2.03 13.54 -3.01
C GLN A 125 2.27 13.49 -1.49
N ILE A 126 1.62 14.34 -0.72
CA ILE A 126 1.69 14.31 0.75
C ILE A 126 1.19 12.96 1.27
N GLU A 127 0.05 12.48 0.80
CA GLU A 127 -0.51 11.19 1.20
C GLU A 127 0.42 10.01 0.86
N LYS A 128 1.03 10.05 -0.33
CA LYS A 128 2.02 9.06 -0.74
C LYS A 128 3.21 9.01 0.24
N GLU A 129 3.78 10.17 0.56
CA GLU A 129 4.93 10.25 1.47
C GLU A 129 4.56 9.87 2.90
N LEU A 130 3.36 10.19 3.36
CA LEU A 130 2.85 9.72 4.65
C LEU A 130 2.70 8.19 4.67
N ALA A 131 2.20 7.58 3.61
CA ALA A 131 2.12 6.13 3.49
C ALA A 131 3.52 5.48 3.55
N ARG A 132 4.50 6.08 2.87
CA ARG A 132 5.89 5.62 2.89
C ARG A 132 6.47 5.66 4.31
N THR A 133 6.33 6.77 5.01
CA THR A 133 6.85 6.92 6.39
C THR A 133 6.13 5.99 7.37
N LYS A 134 4.82 5.83 7.26
CA LYS A 134 4.05 4.88 8.08
C LYS A 134 4.50 3.44 7.85
N SER A 135 4.75 3.07 6.61
CA SER A 135 5.21 1.72 6.25
C SER A 135 6.56 1.40 6.90
N VAL A 136 7.51 2.33 6.85
CA VAL A 136 8.81 2.16 7.50
C VAL A 136 8.66 2.03 9.01
N LYS A 137 7.85 2.87 9.64
CA LYS A 137 7.58 2.80 11.10
C LYS A 137 6.96 1.46 11.49
N ARG A 138 5.98 0.99 10.72
CA ARG A 138 5.34 -0.30 10.96
C ARG A 138 6.33 -1.46 10.82
N TRP A 139 7.12 -1.44 9.77
CA TRP A 139 8.16 -2.45 9.54
C TRP A 139 9.19 -2.49 10.67
N ARG A 140 9.71 -1.33 11.09
CA ARG A 140 10.65 -1.23 12.21
C ARG A 140 10.06 -1.76 13.51
N ASN A 141 8.80 -1.46 13.79
CA ASN A 141 8.12 -1.97 15.00
C ASN A 141 8.01 -3.50 14.99
N LEU A 142 7.82 -4.11 13.83
CA LEU A 142 7.78 -5.56 13.70
C LEU A 142 9.15 -6.20 13.88
N GLN A 143 10.22 -5.52 13.45
CA GLN A 143 11.59 -6.01 13.63
C GLN A 143 12.03 -5.98 15.10
N ASN A 144 11.50 -5.08 15.91
CA ASN A 144 11.84 -4.91 17.31
C ASN A 144 11.06 -5.84 18.26
N ARG A 145 10.23 -6.70 17.73
CA ARG A 145 9.51 -7.75 18.47
C ARG A 145 10.25 -9.08 18.33
#